data_6a4b8be805038c26faf5e2c2e09049a9
#
_entry.id   6a4b8be805038c26faf5e2c2e09049a9
#
_cell.length_a   1.000
_cell.length_b   1.000
_cell.length_c   1.000
_cell.angle_alpha   90.00
_cell.angle_beta   90.00
_cell.angle_gamma   90.00
#
_symmetry.space_group_name_H-M   'P 1'
#
loop_
_entity.id
_entity.type
_entity.pdbx_description
1 polymer ?
#
loop_
_entity_poly.entity_id
_entity_poly.type
_entity_poly.pdbx_seq_one_letter_code
_entity_poly.pdbx_strand_id
1 'polypeptide(L)'
;MSSERTSELLRRAPVFDGHNDLAWALRKQVDYDLTARDIAVHQPTLHTDIPRLRIGAVGAQFFSVYVPGTMTGGAAVTATLEQIDCVSRIVAAYPETFAAASTAKEVRHIMAGGKIAALLGAEGGHSIDNSLGVLRVLRRLGVAYMTLTHNQNTPWADAATDVPAVGGLTEFGRRVVREMNRIGMLVDISHVAPATMHAALDESLAPVIFSHSSCRALTDHVRDVPDSVLQRLAANEGVVMITFVPDFVSQECADHGGAEDTERHALGLDKVTVYTEHAGEHLDPVAVAKLTAWQAENPAPRATLQQVADHVEHAREVAGVLHIGLGGDFDGVSDLPIGLQDVSTYPALLSELADRGWSDAELEALTSGNILRVLQDAEDVADPGFGA
;
A
#
# COMPACT_ATOMS: atom_id res chain seq x y z
N MET A 1 -22.48 4.15 -15.27
CA MET A 1 -23.46 3.64 -14.26
C MET A 1 -24.22 4.83 -13.66
N SER A 2 -25.49 4.67 -13.17
CA SER A 2 -26.11 5.78 -12.44
C SER A 2 -25.41 5.94 -11.07
N SER A 3 -25.23 7.20 -10.65
CA SER A 3 -24.64 7.55 -9.32
C SER A 3 -25.38 6.83 -8.18
N GLU A 4 -26.68 6.58 -8.34
CA GLU A 4 -27.51 5.88 -7.36
C GLU A 4 -27.12 4.39 -7.22
N ARG A 5 -26.86 3.69 -8.34
CA ARG A 5 -26.42 2.28 -8.33
C ARG A 5 -25.04 2.13 -7.66
N THR A 6 -24.09 3.03 -7.95
CA THR A 6 -22.76 3.03 -7.30
C THR A 6 -22.90 3.26 -5.80
N SER A 7 -23.75 4.22 -5.39
CA SER A 7 -23.99 4.51 -3.97
C SER A 7 -24.65 3.34 -3.24
N GLU A 8 -25.55 2.61 -3.91
CA GLU A 8 -26.17 1.42 -3.33
C GLU A 8 -25.18 0.26 -3.18
N LEU A 9 -24.35 0.01 -4.18
CA LEU A 9 -23.27 -0.97 -4.13
C LEU A 9 -22.33 -0.66 -2.97
N LEU A 10 -21.84 0.57 -2.85
CA LEU A 10 -20.91 0.99 -1.81
C LEU A 10 -21.49 0.98 -0.39
N ARG A 11 -22.81 1.06 -0.24
CA ARG A 11 -23.45 0.82 1.06
C ARG A 11 -23.42 -0.65 1.49
N ARG A 12 -23.45 -1.60 0.53
CA ARG A 12 -23.36 -3.04 0.79
C ARG A 12 -21.93 -3.51 0.93
N ALA A 13 -21.04 -3.00 0.08
CA ALA A 13 -19.64 -3.35 0.01
C ALA A 13 -18.78 -2.08 -0.04
N PRO A 14 -18.57 -1.40 1.11
CA PRO A 14 -17.66 -0.25 1.19
C PRO A 14 -16.23 -0.63 0.79
N VAL A 15 -15.45 0.36 0.37
CA VAL A 15 -14.06 0.13 -0.05
C VAL A 15 -13.20 -0.28 1.13
N PHE A 16 -12.45 -1.35 0.95
CA PHE A 16 -11.33 -1.73 1.81
C PHE A 16 -10.04 -1.43 1.06
N ASP A 17 -9.39 -0.34 1.39
CA ASP A 17 -8.16 0.11 0.74
C ASP A 17 -6.92 -0.54 1.36
N GLY A 18 -6.04 -1.04 0.49
CA GLY A 18 -4.84 -1.80 0.84
C GLY A 18 -3.69 -1.00 1.39
N HIS A 19 -3.63 0.33 1.12
CA HIS A 19 -2.47 1.12 1.51
C HIS A 19 -2.75 2.62 1.56
N ASN A 20 -2.33 3.28 2.65
CA ASN A 20 -2.47 4.71 2.84
C ASN A 20 -1.42 5.23 3.85
N ASP A 21 -0.68 6.27 3.46
CA ASP A 21 0.45 6.82 4.23
C ASP A 21 0.11 8.05 5.07
N LEU A 22 -1.13 8.21 5.48
CA LEU A 22 -1.57 9.34 6.31
C LEU A 22 -0.67 9.56 7.53
N ALA A 23 -0.24 8.49 8.21
CA ALA A 23 0.59 8.61 9.40
C ALA A 23 1.97 9.19 9.08
N TRP A 24 2.57 8.80 7.93
CA TRP A 24 3.84 9.37 7.48
C TRP A 24 3.68 10.81 7.00
N ALA A 25 2.61 11.14 6.30
CA ALA A 25 2.31 12.51 5.90
C ALA A 25 2.15 13.44 7.11
N LEU A 26 1.48 12.98 8.17
CA LEU A 26 1.35 13.71 9.44
C LEU A 26 2.70 13.89 10.15
N ARG A 27 3.57 12.87 10.14
CA ARG A 27 4.94 13.02 10.64
C ARG A 27 5.67 14.14 9.92
N LYS A 28 5.71 14.10 8.58
CA LYS A 28 6.43 15.09 7.77
C LYS A 28 5.90 16.51 7.91
N GLN A 29 4.57 16.67 8.01
CA GLN A 29 3.96 18.00 7.95
C GLN A 29 3.83 18.67 9.32
N VAL A 30 3.61 17.89 10.39
CA VAL A 30 3.23 18.43 11.71
C VAL A 30 3.80 17.62 12.89
N ASP A 31 4.80 16.77 12.66
CA ASP A 31 5.42 15.94 13.72
C ASP A 31 4.37 15.23 14.58
N TYR A 32 3.38 14.59 13.92
CA TYR A 32 2.26 13.88 14.52
C TYR A 32 1.31 14.74 15.39
N ASP A 33 1.35 16.06 15.29
CA ASP A 33 0.40 16.93 16.02
C ASP A 33 -0.96 16.96 15.34
N LEU A 34 -1.89 16.13 15.82
CA LEU A 34 -3.27 16.06 15.34
C LEU A 34 -4.07 17.34 15.60
N THR A 35 -3.61 18.23 16.51
CA THR A 35 -4.27 19.52 16.74
C THR A 35 -3.86 20.55 15.70
N ALA A 36 -2.64 20.44 15.16
CA ALA A 36 -2.17 21.26 14.04
C ALA A 36 -2.74 20.79 12.70
N ARG A 37 -3.17 19.51 12.60
CA ARG A 37 -3.74 18.90 11.40
C ARG A 37 -4.98 18.07 11.74
N ASP A 38 -6.11 18.76 11.95
CA ASP A 38 -7.40 18.12 12.27
C ASP A 38 -8.04 17.51 11.00
N ILE A 39 -7.98 16.18 10.90
CA ILE A 39 -8.56 15.44 9.76
C ILE A 39 -10.10 15.34 9.79
N ALA A 40 -10.77 15.86 10.82
CA ALA A 40 -12.23 15.99 10.82
C ALA A 40 -12.73 17.01 9.79
N VAL A 41 -11.85 17.90 9.31
CA VAL A 41 -12.14 18.90 8.31
C VAL A 41 -11.25 18.71 7.08
N HIS A 42 -11.64 19.30 5.94
CA HIS A 42 -10.88 19.20 4.70
C HIS A 42 -9.43 19.67 4.86
N GLN A 43 -8.50 18.82 4.44
CA GLN A 43 -7.05 19.04 4.50
C GLN A 43 -6.46 19.13 3.08
N PRO A 44 -6.25 20.33 2.52
CA PRO A 44 -5.84 20.50 1.13
C PRO A 44 -4.43 19.97 0.81
N THR A 45 -3.62 19.73 1.82
CA THR A 45 -2.24 19.20 1.68
C THR A 45 -2.15 17.69 1.93
N LEU A 46 -3.28 17.04 2.18
CA LEU A 46 -3.40 15.59 2.32
C LEU A 46 -4.35 15.05 1.25
N HIS A 47 -4.20 13.79 0.90
CA HIS A 47 -5.16 13.06 0.06
C HIS A 47 -6.29 12.46 0.91
N THR A 48 -6.09 12.38 2.23
CA THR A 48 -6.97 11.69 3.18
C THR A 48 -7.44 12.63 4.28
N ASP A 49 -8.76 12.74 4.43
CA ASP A 49 -9.44 13.31 5.59
C ASP A 49 -10.82 12.64 5.77
N ILE A 50 -11.44 12.80 6.93
CA ILE A 50 -12.71 12.15 7.26
C ILE A 50 -13.84 12.51 6.29
N PRO A 51 -14.06 13.78 5.88
CA PRO A 51 -15.06 14.12 4.87
C PRO A 51 -14.87 13.36 3.55
N ARG A 52 -13.63 13.28 3.05
CA ARG A 52 -13.34 12.59 1.78
C ARG A 52 -13.40 11.07 1.91
N LEU A 53 -12.94 10.48 3.02
CA LEU A 53 -13.14 9.04 3.30
C LEU A 53 -14.63 8.65 3.27
N ARG A 54 -15.51 9.51 3.81
CA ARG A 54 -16.96 9.30 3.78
C ARG A 54 -17.51 9.37 2.35
N ILE A 55 -17.08 10.37 1.56
CA ILE A 55 -17.50 10.52 0.14
C ILE A 55 -17.01 9.33 -0.68
N GLY A 56 -15.78 8.86 -0.45
CA GLY A 56 -15.20 7.69 -1.10
C GLY A 56 -15.78 6.35 -0.66
N ALA A 57 -16.68 6.38 0.34
CA ALA A 57 -17.29 5.20 0.95
C ALA A 57 -16.24 4.18 1.45
N VAL A 58 -15.13 4.65 2.02
CA VAL A 58 -14.11 3.81 2.64
C VAL A 58 -14.71 3.22 3.91
N GLY A 59 -14.73 1.89 4.00
CA GLY A 59 -15.21 1.12 5.15
C GLY A 59 -14.09 0.45 5.93
N ALA A 60 -12.94 0.23 5.29
CA ALA A 60 -11.72 -0.26 5.95
C ALA A 60 -10.48 0.30 5.26
N GLN A 61 -9.44 0.54 6.04
CA GLN A 61 -8.18 1.12 5.58
C GLN A 61 -7.01 0.41 6.24
N PHE A 62 -6.08 -0.10 5.43
CA PHE A 62 -4.74 -0.36 5.92
C PHE A 62 -3.96 0.96 5.96
N PHE A 63 -3.71 1.46 7.15
CA PHE A 63 -2.78 2.55 7.36
C PHE A 63 -1.36 2.01 7.39
N SER A 64 -0.52 2.50 6.50
CA SER A 64 0.90 2.19 6.49
C SER A 64 1.57 2.71 7.76
N VAL A 65 2.37 1.86 8.40
CA VAL A 65 3.33 2.26 9.44
C VAL A 65 4.71 2.25 8.80
N TYR A 66 4.84 3.11 7.81
CA TYR A 66 6.02 3.29 6.99
C TYR A 66 7.17 3.93 7.76
N VAL A 67 8.37 3.46 7.46
CA VAL A 67 9.63 4.14 7.80
C VAL A 67 10.61 4.01 6.64
N PRO A 68 11.48 5.02 6.37
CA PRO A 68 12.44 4.95 5.27
C PRO A 68 13.30 3.67 5.31
N GLY A 69 13.45 3.00 4.17
CA GLY A 69 14.25 1.77 4.06
C GLY A 69 15.74 1.98 4.35
N THR A 70 16.22 3.23 4.35
CA THR A 70 17.57 3.61 4.80
C THR A 70 17.72 3.63 6.31
N MET A 71 16.61 3.66 7.06
CA MET A 71 16.61 3.56 8.51
C MET A 71 16.77 2.10 8.91
N THR A 72 17.74 1.79 9.76
CA THR A 72 18.08 0.42 10.13
C THR A 72 18.19 0.22 11.64
N GLY A 73 18.21 -1.01 12.09
CA GLY A 73 18.42 -1.36 13.50
C GLY A 73 17.28 -0.88 14.41
N GLY A 74 17.63 -0.57 15.65
CA GLY A 74 16.65 -0.11 16.65
C GLY A 74 15.95 1.19 16.29
N ALA A 75 16.54 2.04 15.43
CA ALA A 75 15.92 3.27 14.96
C ALA A 75 14.70 2.98 14.09
N ALA A 76 14.78 2.00 13.16
CA ALA A 76 13.64 1.58 12.36
C ALA A 76 12.51 1.02 13.23
N VAL A 77 12.85 0.18 14.22
CA VAL A 77 11.86 -0.36 15.18
C VAL A 77 11.16 0.78 15.95
N THR A 78 11.92 1.74 16.47
CA THR A 78 11.36 2.88 17.22
C THR A 78 10.42 3.71 16.34
N ALA A 79 10.85 4.08 15.14
CA ALA A 79 10.04 4.86 14.21
C ALA A 79 8.76 4.12 13.77
N THR A 80 8.83 2.78 13.59
CA THR A 80 7.64 1.97 13.32
C THR A 80 6.64 2.02 14.49
N LEU A 81 7.12 1.97 15.74
CA LEU A 81 6.27 2.11 16.92
C LEU A 81 5.63 3.50 17.03
N GLU A 82 6.35 4.56 16.65
CA GLU A 82 5.78 5.93 16.58
C GLU A 82 4.68 6.05 15.53
N GLN A 83 4.83 5.36 14.38
CA GLN A 83 3.76 5.28 13.36
C GLN A 83 2.52 4.53 13.90
N ILE A 84 2.71 3.42 14.60
CA ILE A 84 1.62 2.67 15.24
C ILE A 84 0.91 3.55 16.28
N ASP A 85 1.65 4.30 17.08
CA ASP A 85 1.10 5.26 18.05
C ASP A 85 0.27 6.34 17.34
N CYS A 86 0.78 6.89 16.23
CA CYS A 86 0.07 7.90 15.44
C CYS A 86 -1.31 7.39 15.00
N VAL A 87 -1.38 6.21 14.37
CA VAL A 87 -2.67 5.63 13.94
C VAL A 87 -3.57 5.35 15.14
N SER A 88 -3.02 4.85 16.25
CA SER A 88 -3.78 4.62 17.47
C SER A 88 -4.39 5.91 18.03
N ARG A 89 -3.64 7.03 17.98
CA ARG A 89 -4.13 8.35 18.38
C ARG A 89 -5.21 8.89 17.43
N ILE A 90 -5.08 8.64 16.11
CA ILE A 90 -6.15 8.98 15.15
C ILE A 90 -7.44 8.24 15.52
N VAL A 91 -7.39 6.94 15.75
CA VAL A 91 -8.56 6.14 16.15
C VAL A 91 -9.18 6.67 17.45
N ALA A 92 -8.34 7.01 18.44
CA ALA A 92 -8.79 7.53 19.72
C ALA A 92 -9.38 8.96 19.63
N ALA A 93 -8.84 9.80 18.73
CA ALA A 93 -9.32 11.17 18.54
C ALA A 93 -10.66 11.22 17.79
N TYR A 94 -10.95 10.24 16.92
CA TYR A 94 -12.17 10.22 16.10
C TYR A 94 -12.96 8.92 16.24
N PRO A 95 -13.41 8.55 17.48
CA PRO A 95 -14.02 7.25 17.76
C PRO A 95 -15.38 7.05 17.10
N GLU A 96 -16.05 8.13 16.66
CA GLU A 96 -17.31 8.03 15.89
C GLU A 96 -17.05 7.67 14.41
N THR A 97 -15.80 7.80 13.94
CA THR A 97 -15.41 7.49 12.56
C THR A 97 -14.64 6.20 12.47
N PHE A 98 -13.65 6.00 13.33
CA PHE A 98 -12.74 4.86 13.26
C PHE A 98 -12.92 3.89 14.42
N ALA A 99 -12.56 2.64 14.16
CA ALA A 99 -12.30 1.64 15.18
C ALA A 99 -11.13 0.78 14.76
N ALA A 100 -10.22 0.44 15.67
CA ALA A 100 -9.10 -0.44 15.39
C ALA A 100 -9.59 -1.85 15.07
N ALA A 101 -8.97 -2.47 14.08
CA ALA A 101 -9.20 -3.86 13.70
C ALA A 101 -7.88 -4.56 13.38
N SER A 102 -7.82 -5.85 13.62
CA SER A 102 -6.70 -6.71 13.28
C SER A 102 -7.15 -8.07 12.70
N THR A 103 -8.46 -8.28 12.63
CA THR A 103 -9.09 -9.51 12.15
C THR A 103 -10.22 -9.23 11.16
N ALA A 104 -10.47 -10.16 10.25
CA ALA A 104 -11.57 -10.06 9.28
C ALA A 104 -12.94 -9.94 9.98
N LYS A 105 -13.12 -10.61 11.11
CA LYS A 105 -14.35 -10.52 11.92
C LYS A 105 -14.56 -9.11 12.47
N GLU A 106 -13.51 -8.49 13.03
CA GLU A 106 -13.57 -7.11 13.54
C GLU A 106 -13.88 -6.13 12.41
N VAL A 107 -13.20 -6.26 11.26
CA VAL A 107 -13.46 -5.42 10.08
C VAL A 107 -14.93 -5.48 9.66
N ARG A 108 -15.48 -6.70 9.48
CA ARG A 108 -16.90 -6.87 9.12
C ARG A 108 -17.85 -6.24 10.15
N HIS A 109 -17.55 -6.39 11.43
CA HIS A 109 -18.37 -5.82 12.51
C HIS A 109 -18.34 -4.28 12.50
N ILE A 110 -17.15 -3.69 12.32
CA ILE A 110 -16.95 -2.23 12.31
C ILE A 110 -17.63 -1.62 11.08
N MET A 111 -17.43 -2.21 9.89
CA MET A 111 -18.07 -1.77 8.65
C MET A 111 -19.61 -1.84 8.77
N ALA A 112 -20.16 -2.92 9.31
CA ALA A 112 -21.59 -3.07 9.53
C ALA A 112 -22.14 -2.02 10.51
N GLY A 113 -21.31 -1.51 11.43
CA GLY A 113 -21.63 -0.39 12.33
C GLY A 113 -21.50 1.00 11.70
N GLY A 114 -21.11 1.10 10.41
CA GLY A 114 -20.94 2.35 9.68
C GLY A 114 -19.68 3.15 10.04
N LYS A 115 -18.72 2.51 10.74
CA LYS A 115 -17.39 3.06 11.00
C LYS A 115 -16.38 2.53 10.00
N ILE A 116 -15.22 3.15 9.97
CA ILE A 116 -14.06 2.73 9.18
C ILE A 116 -13.16 1.86 10.05
N ALA A 117 -12.92 0.62 9.63
CA ALA A 117 -11.97 -0.25 10.30
C ALA A 117 -10.54 0.23 9.98
N ALA A 118 -9.79 0.59 11.01
CA ALA A 118 -8.39 0.99 10.90
C ALA A 118 -7.48 -0.21 11.19
N LEU A 119 -6.77 -0.69 10.18
CA LEU A 119 -5.78 -1.74 10.27
C LEU A 119 -4.38 -1.15 10.08
N LEU A 120 -3.36 -1.87 10.51
CA LEU A 120 -1.96 -1.47 10.40
C LEU A 120 -1.22 -2.37 9.41
N GLY A 121 -0.45 -1.77 8.51
CA GLY A 121 0.46 -2.45 7.60
C GLY A 121 1.89 -1.97 7.78
N ALA A 122 2.82 -2.84 8.18
CA ALA A 122 4.23 -2.46 8.29
C ALA A 122 4.88 -2.51 6.89
N GLU A 123 5.32 -1.36 6.41
CA GLU A 123 5.87 -1.24 5.07
C GLU A 123 7.39 -1.38 5.07
N GLY A 124 7.82 -2.63 5.01
CA GLY A 124 9.22 -3.02 4.88
C GLY A 124 9.75 -3.84 6.06
N GLY A 125 10.37 -4.97 5.73
CA GLY A 125 10.91 -5.91 6.71
C GLY A 125 12.12 -5.39 7.53
N HIS A 126 12.67 -4.22 7.17
CA HIS A 126 13.67 -3.54 8.01
C HIS A 126 13.07 -3.08 9.35
N SER A 127 11.74 -2.90 9.43
CA SER A 127 11.00 -2.58 10.66
C SER A 127 11.16 -3.62 11.77
N ILE A 128 11.57 -4.86 11.45
CA ILE A 128 11.77 -5.90 12.47
C ILE A 128 13.22 -6.04 12.94
N ASP A 129 14.17 -5.28 12.40
CA ASP A 129 15.61 -5.37 12.72
C ASP A 129 16.12 -6.84 12.77
N ASN A 130 15.74 -7.64 11.76
CA ASN A 130 16.08 -9.06 11.65
C ASN A 130 15.65 -9.92 12.87
N SER A 131 14.60 -9.52 13.59
CA SER A 131 14.14 -10.17 14.82
C SER A 131 12.71 -10.72 14.67
N LEU A 132 12.55 -12.05 14.69
CA LEU A 132 11.23 -12.68 14.78
C LEU A 132 10.50 -12.31 16.09
N GLY A 133 11.24 -11.92 17.13
CA GLY A 133 10.66 -11.40 18.37
C GLY A 133 9.94 -10.08 18.16
N VAL A 134 10.56 -9.15 17.42
CA VAL A 134 9.93 -7.87 17.04
C VAL A 134 8.72 -8.11 16.14
N LEU A 135 8.83 -8.99 15.13
CA LEU A 135 7.71 -9.37 14.26
C LEU A 135 6.47 -9.81 15.08
N ARG A 136 6.66 -10.68 16.07
CA ARG A 136 5.57 -11.13 16.96
C ARG A 136 4.99 -10.00 17.80
N VAL A 137 5.82 -9.07 18.25
CA VAL A 137 5.34 -7.90 19.02
C VAL A 137 4.53 -6.97 18.13
N LEU A 138 4.99 -6.69 16.89
CA LEU A 138 4.22 -5.88 15.93
C LEU A 138 2.83 -6.50 15.68
N ARG A 139 2.73 -7.83 15.52
CA ARG A 139 1.43 -8.50 15.39
C ARG A 139 0.53 -8.30 16.61
N ARG A 140 1.09 -8.39 17.82
CA ARG A 140 0.33 -8.13 19.07
C ARG A 140 -0.11 -6.67 19.20
N LEU A 141 0.60 -5.73 18.58
CA LEU A 141 0.20 -4.31 18.50
C LEU A 141 -0.83 -4.05 17.38
N GLY A 142 -1.28 -5.09 16.67
CA GLY A 142 -2.34 -4.99 15.67
C GLY A 142 -1.85 -4.91 14.22
N VAL A 143 -0.55 -4.99 13.96
CA VAL A 143 -0.05 -5.03 12.57
C VAL A 143 -0.58 -6.27 11.87
N ALA A 144 -1.37 -6.07 10.81
CA ALA A 144 -2.08 -7.13 10.11
C ALA A 144 -1.32 -7.64 8.88
N TYR A 145 -0.47 -6.82 8.27
CA TYR A 145 0.49 -7.27 7.25
C TYR A 145 1.89 -6.68 7.47
N MET A 146 2.91 -7.30 6.87
CA MET A 146 4.22 -6.70 6.70
C MET A 146 4.72 -6.95 5.29
N THR A 147 5.15 -5.87 4.61
CA THR A 147 5.87 -5.95 3.33
C THR A 147 7.30 -6.44 3.57
N LEU A 148 7.77 -7.43 2.80
CA LEU A 148 9.07 -8.07 3.07
C LEU A 148 10.27 -7.13 2.86
N THR A 149 10.15 -6.16 1.94
CA THR A 149 11.11 -5.06 1.73
C THR A 149 10.36 -3.77 1.48
N HIS A 150 11.04 -2.62 1.59
CA HIS A 150 10.62 -1.38 0.91
C HIS A 150 11.51 -1.21 -0.34
N ASN A 151 12.02 0.00 -0.60
CA ASN A 151 12.86 0.30 -1.78
C ASN A 151 14.29 -0.25 -1.68
N GLN A 152 14.76 -0.64 -0.49
CA GLN A 152 16.07 -1.23 -0.26
C GLN A 152 15.93 -2.70 0.13
N ASN A 153 16.94 -3.50 -0.24
CA ASN A 153 17.04 -4.88 0.22
C ASN A 153 17.08 -4.94 1.74
N THR A 154 16.44 -5.96 2.31
CA THR A 154 16.81 -6.42 3.66
C THR A 154 17.96 -7.42 3.54
N PRO A 155 18.66 -7.76 4.65
CA PRO A 155 19.67 -8.80 4.61
C PRO A 155 19.16 -10.19 4.20
N TRP A 156 17.85 -10.35 4.02
CA TRP A 156 17.20 -11.63 3.79
C TRP A 156 16.17 -11.65 2.64
N ALA A 157 15.91 -10.51 1.99
CA ALA A 157 15.00 -10.39 0.85
C ALA A 157 15.43 -9.29 -0.11
N ASP A 158 15.33 -9.54 -1.42
CA ASP A 158 15.63 -8.55 -2.46
C ASP A 158 14.41 -7.68 -2.75
N ALA A 159 14.62 -6.37 -2.79
CA ALA A 159 13.65 -5.35 -3.22
C ALA A 159 13.63 -5.22 -4.75
N ALA A 160 12.52 -4.73 -5.30
CA ALA A 160 12.37 -4.51 -6.74
C ALA A 160 13.25 -3.36 -7.26
N THR A 161 13.52 -2.37 -6.43
CA THR A 161 14.22 -1.12 -6.78
C THR A 161 15.69 -1.09 -6.35
N ASP A 162 16.20 -2.19 -5.80
CA ASP A 162 17.59 -2.31 -5.38
C ASP A 162 18.34 -3.39 -6.19
N VAL A 163 19.65 -3.40 -6.12
CA VAL A 163 20.48 -4.40 -6.81
C VAL A 163 20.30 -5.75 -6.12
N PRO A 164 19.92 -6.83 -6.84
CA PRO A 164 19.73 -8.13 -6.23
C PRO A 164 20.97 -8.61 -5.45
N ALA A 165 20.77 -9.02 -4.22
CA ALA A 165 21.85 -9.40 -3.30
C ALA A 165 21.78 -10.86 -2.85
N VAL A 166 20.56 -11.42 -2.69
CA VAL A 166 20.37 -12.77 -2.13
C VAL A 166 19.60 -13.73 -3.05
N GLY A 167 19.12 -13.24 -4.19
CA GLY A 167 18.42 -14.05 -5.19
C GLY A 167 17.00 -14.45 -4.76
N GLY A 168 16.31 -13.54 -4.07
CA GLY A 168 14.95 -13.74 -3.54
C GLY A 168 14.94 -13.75 -2.02
N LEU A 169 14.71 -14.90 -1.39
CA LEU A 169 14.70 -15.05 0.07
C LEU A 169 15.87 -15.92 0.55
N THR A 170 16.58 -15.45 1.58
CA THR A 170 17.48 -16.31 2.37
C THR A 170 16.69 -17.30 3.25
N GLU A 171 17.36 -18.24 3.93
CA GLU A 171 16.69 -19.10 4.89
C GLU A 171 16.05 -18.31 6.06
N PHE A 172 16.64 -17.18 6.45
CA PHE A 172 15.99 -16.31 7.44
C PHE A 172 14.72 -15.66 6.86
N GLY A 173 14.73 -15.18 5.61
CA GLY A 173 13.56 -14.67 4.93
C GLY A 173 12.42 -15.68 4.84
N ARG A 174 12.74 -16.95 4.51
CA ARG A 174 11.76 -18.06 4.55
C ARG A 174 11.19 -18.28 5.94
N ARG A 175 12.02 -18.18 6.99
CA ARG A 175 11.55 -18.25 8.38
C ARG A 175 10.66 -17.08 8.75
N VAL A 176 10.89 -15.87 8.21
CA VAL A 176 10.00 -14.71 8.40
C VAL A 176 8.62 -15.02 7.80
N VAL A 177 8.56 -15.50 6.55
CA VAL A 177 7.28 -15.85 5.88
C VAL A 177 6.53 -16.93 6.69
N ARG A 178 7.21 -18.01 7.10
CA ARG A 178 6.61 -19.08 7.94
C ARG A 178 6.08 -18.53 9.28
N GLU A 179 6.84 -17.63 9.90
CA GLU A 179 6.43 -17.04 11.17
C GLU A 179 5.23 -16.10 10.98
N MET A 180 5.18 -15.31 9.89
CA MET A 180 4.01 -14.50 9.56
C MET A 180 2.76 -15.37 9.41
N ASN A 181 2.83 -16.48 8.67
CA ASN A 181 1.72 -17.42 8.56
C ASN A 181 1.31 -17.96 9.95
N ARG A 182 2.29 -18.38 10.76
CA ARG A 182 2.04 -18.94 12.10
C ARG A 182 1.34 -17.97 13.04
N ILE A 183 1.60 -16.67 12.91
CA ILE A 183 1.00 -15.64 13.78
C ILE A 183 -0.22 -14.96 13.15
N GLY A 184 -0.68 -15.40 11.98
CA GLY A 184 -1.82 -14.81 11.28
C GLY A 184 -1.57 -13.38 10.80
N MET A 185 -0.35 -13.10 10.34
CA MET A 185 0.02 -11.84 9.70
C MET A 185 0.12 -12.07 8.20
N LEU A 186 -0.58 -11.27 7.39
CA LEU A 186 -0.51 -11.32 5.94
C LEU A 186 0.92 -11.04 5.44
N VAL A 187 1.40 -11.87 4.52
CA VAL A 187 2.66 -11.65 3.81
C VAL A 187 2.38 -10.71 2.64
N ASP A 188 2.86 -9.48 2.74
CA ASP A 188 2.78 -8.52 1.65
C ASP A 188 4.04 -8.58 0.80
N ILE A 189 3.86 -8.78 -0.49
CA ILE A 189 4.92 -8.90 -1.49
C ILE A 189 4.92 -7.75 -2.51
N SER A 190 4.28 -6.62 -2.19
CA SER A 190 4.58 -5.34 -2.83
C SER A 190 6.06 -5.00 -2.61
N HIS A 191 6.65 -4.14 -3.41
CA HIS A 191 8.05 -3.69 -3.33
C HIS A 191 9.14 -4.74 -3.57
N VAL A 192 8.84 -6.03 -3.55
CA VAL A 192 9.89 -7.05 -3.64
C VAL A 192 10.26 -7.40 -5.09
N ALA A 193 11.49 -7.84 -5.30
CA ALA A 193 11.94 -8.31 -6.62
C ALA A 193 11.15 -9.55 -7.08
N PRO A 194 10.99 -9.80 -8.39
CA PRO A 194 10.27 -10.98 -8.90
C PRO A 194 10.76 -12.31 -8.33
N ALA A 195 12.07 -12.47 -8.10
CA ALA A 195 12.62 -13.64 -7.44
C ALA A 195 12.11 -13.81 -6.00
N THR A 196 11.95 -12.71 -5.28
CA THR A 196 11.36 -12.70 -3.92
C THR A 196 9.86 -13.00 -3.96
N MET A 197 9.12 -12.46 -4.96
CA MET A 197 7.69 -12.80 -5.16
C MET A 197 7.51 -14.29 -5.31
N HIS A 198 8.29 -14.92 -6.21
CA HIS A 198 8.23 -16.36 -6.42
C HIS A 198 8.63 -17.15 -5.16
N ALA A 199 9.70 -16.76 -4.46
CA ALA A 199 10.15 -17.44 -3.25
C ALA A 199 9.14 -17.32 -2.09
N ALA A 200 8.46 -16.18 -1.96
CA ALA A 200 7.41 -16.02 -0.96
C ALA A 200 6.17 -16.87 -1.28
N LEU A 201 5.75 -16.94 -2.55
CA LEU A 201 4.68 -17.83 -3.01
C LEU A 201 5.00 -19.32 -2.85
N ASP A 202 6.27 -19.71 -2.94
CA ASP A 202 6.72 -21.09 -2.70
C ASP A 202 6.67 -21.45 -1.20
N GLU A 203 6.89 -20.47 -0.33
CA GLU A 203 7.04 -20.67 1.11
C GLU A 203 5.74 -20.48 1.89
N SER A 204 4.86 -19.58 1.42
CA SER A 204 3.65 -19.21 2.16
C SER A 204 2.59 -20.30 2.10
N LEU A 205 2.09 -20.70 3.28
CA LEU A 205 0.95 -21.59 3.44
C LEU A 205 -0.40 -20.83 3.47
N ALA A 206 -0.34 -19.52 3.68
CA ALA A 206 -1.48 -18.62 3.66
C ALA A 206 -1.50 -17.82 2.35
N PRO A 207 -2.66 -17.28 1.92
CA PRO A 207 -2.72 -16.33 0.84
C PRO A 207 -1.80 -15.12 1.09
N VAL A 208 -1.08 -14.69 0.06
CA VAL A 208 -0.26 -13.47 0.11
C VAL A 208 -1.05 -12.28 -0.45
N ILE A 209 -0.58 -11.07 -0.17
CA ILE A 209 -1.11 -9.85 -0.77
C ILE A 209 -0.02 -9.08 -1.52
N PHE A 210 -0.46 -8.30 -2.49
CA PHE A 210 0.20 -7.06 -2.91
C PHE A 210 -0.68 -5.93 -2.39
N SER A 211 -0.23 -5.23 -1.35
CA SER A 211 -1.02 -4.16 -0.73
C SER A 211 -1.24 -2.96 -1.66
N HIS A 212 -0.28 -2.71 -2.58
CA HIS A 212 -0.30 -1.63 -3.57
C HIS A 212 0.71 -1.92 -4.70
N SER A 213 0.25 -2.53 -5.78
CA SER A 213 1.05 -2.79 -7.01
C SER A 213 0.12 -2.82 -8.22
N SER A 214 0.70 -2.69 -9.42
CA SER A 214 -0.05 -2.76 -10.67
C SER A 214 0.49 -3.85 -11.60
N CYS A 215 0.20 -3.82 -12.90
CA CYS A 215 0.48 -4.92 -13.83
C CYS A 215 1.64 -4.55 -14.75
N ARG A 216 2.74 -5.31 -14.69
CA ARG A 216 3.94 -5.04 -15.49
C ARG A 216 3.71 -5.14 -17.00
N ALA A 217 2.73 -5.92 -17.42
CA ALA A 217 2.38 -6.05 -18.83
C ALA A 217 1.85 -4.75 -19.47
N LEU A 218 1.28 -3.83 -18.65
CA LEU A 218 0.75 -2.55 -19.12
C LEU A 218 1.73 -1.41 -18.89
N THR A 219 2.52 -1.46 -17.83
CA THR A 219 3.57 -0.47 -17.53
C THR A 219 4.82 -1.22 -17.09
N ASP A 220 5.89 -1.14 -17.90
CA ASP A 220 7.17 -1.81 -17.58
C ASP A 220 7.92 -1.05 -16.48
N HIS A 221 7.40 -1.16 -15.28
CA HIS A 221 8.00 -0.62 -14.07
C HIS A 221 8.38 -1.73 -13.09
N VAL A 222 9.51 -1.61 -12.40
CA VAL A 222 10.03 -2.67 -11.50
C VAL A 222 9.11 -2.99 -10.31
N ARG A 223 8.27 -2.03 -9.91
CA ARG A 223 7.29 -2.17 -8.82
C ARG A 223 6.05 -2.97 -9.23
N ASP A 224 5.84 -3.17 -10.53
CA ASP A 224 4.66 -3.85 -11.06
C ASP A 224 4.84 -5.37 -11.13
N VAL A 225 3.71 -6.06 -11.01
CA VAL A 225 3.64 -7.51 -10.90
C VAL A 225 3.69 -8.15 -12.29
N PRO A 226 4.66 -9.04 -12.58
CA PRO A 226 4.67 -9.81 -13.82
C PRO A 226 3.48 -10.78 -13.92
N ASP A 227 2.97 -11.03 -15.12
CA ASP A 227 1.87 -11.97 -15.37
C ASP A 227 2.17 -13.38 -14.84
N SER A 228 3.43 -13.83 -14.90
CA SER A 228 3.84 -15.11 -14.32
C SER A 228 3.62 -15.20 -12.81
N VAL A 229 3.63 -14.07 -12.11
CA VAL A 229 3.33 -13.97 -10.67
C VAL A 229 1.83 -13.85 -10.44
N LEU A 230 1.12 -13.03 -11.25
CA LEU A 230 -0.35 -12.92 -11.19
C LEU A 230 -1.04 -14.28 -11.38
N GLN A 231 -0.56 -15.11 -12.31
CA GLN A 231 -1.06 -16.48 -12.52
C GLN A 231 -0.83 -17.36 -11.28
N ARG A 232 0.30 -17.23 -10.60
CA ARG A 232 0.59 -17.97 -9.37
C ARG A 232 -0.21 -17.45 -8.18
N LEU A 233 -0.55 -16.17 -8.17
CA LEU A 233 -1.37 -15.56 -7.12
C LEU A 233 -2.75 -16.21 -7.04
N ALA A 234 -3.36 -16.54 -8.19
CA ALA A 234 -4.61 -17.28 -8.24
C ALA A 234 -4.50 -18.68 -7.57
N ALA A 235 -3.40 -19.40 -7.81
CA ALA A 235 -3.16 -20.70 -7.17
C ALA A 235 -2.88 -20.62 -5.66
N ASN A 236 -2.36 -19.47 -5.19
CA ASN A 236 -2.10 -19.18 -3.78
C ASN A 236 -3.36 -18.63 -3.07
N GLU A 237 -4.47 -18.36 -3.79
CA GLU A 237 -5.68 -17.69 -3.29
C GLU A 237 -5.43 -16.24 -2.80
N GLY A 238 -4.31 -15.64 -3.18
CA GLY A 238 -3.92 -14.28 -2.79
C GLY A 238 -4.68 -13.16 -3.51
N VAL A 239 -4.29 -11.91 -3.28
CA VAL A 239 -4.91 -10.74 -3.90
C VAL A 239 -3.86 -9.70 -4.29
N VAL A 240 -3.98 -9.13 -5.49
CA VAL A 240 -3.26 -7.91 -5.89
C VAL A 240 -4.19 -6.71 -5.74
N MET A 241 -3.78 -5.73 -4.92
CA MET A 241 -4.53 -4.49 -4.74
C MET A 241 -3.90 -3.42 -5.62
N ILE A 242 -4.66 -3.01 -6.65
CA ILE A 242 -4.17 -2.11 -7.72
C ILE A 242 -3.91 -0.73 -7.14
N THR A 243 -2.70 -0.23 -7.35
CA THR A 243 -2.25 1.09 -6.91
C THR A 243 -2.63 2.19 -7.88
N PHE A 244 -2.60 3.45 -7.39
CA PHE A 244 -2.90 4.65 -8.20
C PHE A 244 -1.64 5.50 -8.45
N VAL A 245 -0.45 4.99 -8.18
CA VAL A 245 0.83 5.67 -8.45
C VAL A 245 0.97 5.90 -9.96
N PRO A 246 1.15 7.13 -10.44
CA PRO A 246 1.22 7.43 -11.88
C PRO A 246 2.27 6.62 -12.64
N ASP A 247 3.46 6.46 -12.07
CA ASP A 247 4.58 5.73 -12.68
C ASP A 247 4.32 4.21 -12.79
N PHE A 248 3.31 3.69 -12.06
CA PHE A 248 2.97 2.26 -12.09
C PHE A 248 1.73 1.98 -12.95
N VAL A 249 1.03 3.02 -13.41
CA VAL A 249 -0.19 2.85 -14.21
C VAL A 249 -0.14 3.52 -15.59
N SER A 250 0.96 4.24 -15.90
CA SER A 250 1.17 4.90 -17.18
C SER A 250 2.62 4.76 -17.63
N GLN A 251 2.85 4.15 -18.82
CA GLN A 251 4.19 4.01 -19.37
C GLN A 251 4.85 5.38 -19.60
N GLU A 252 4.09 6.38 -20.05
CA GLU A 252 4.62 7.74 -20.23
C GLU A 252 5.09 8.36 -18.90
N CYS A 253 4.37 8.13 -17.81
CA CYS A 253 4.79 8.57 -16.48
C CYS A 253 6.04 7.80 -16.01
N ALA A 254 6.08 6.48 -16.20
CA ALA A 254 7.24 5.65 -15.86
C ALA A 254 8.50 6.08 -16.63
N ASP A 255 8.37 6.33 -17.92
CA ASP A 255 9.49 6.78 -18.79
C ASP A 255 10.00 8.16 -18.34
N HIS A 256 9.08 9.09 -18.02
CA HIS A 256 9.41 10.41 -17.48
C HIS A 256 10.08 10.31 -16.11
N GLY A 257 9.54 9.50 -15.19
CA GLY A 257 10.12 9.26 -13.88
C GLY A 257 11.54 8.70 -13.95
N GLY A 258 11.78 7.75 -14.86
CA GLY A 258 13.11 7.21 -15.12
C GLY A 258 14.09 8.25 -15.70
N ALA A 259 13.62 9.17 -16.55
CA ALA A 259 14.43 10.28 -17.06
C ALA A 259 14.75 11.29 -15.94
N GLU A 260 13.78 11.62 -15.08
CA GLU A 260 13.99 12.49 -13.91
C GLU A 260 14.97 11.87 -12.91
N ASP A 261 14.87 10.56 -12.64
CA ASP A 261 15.81 9.86 -11.77
C ASP A 261 17.23 9.86 -12.32
N THR A 262 17.39 9.75 -13.64
CA THR A 262 18.68 9.87 -14.32
C THR A 262 19.28 11.27 -14.14
N GLU A 263 18.47 12.33 -14.28
CA GLU A 263 18.91 13.72 -14.05
C GLU A 263 19.24 13.97 -12.56
N ARG A 264 18.42 13.46 -11.63
CA ARG A 264 18.69 13.50 -10.19
C ARG A 264 20.04 12.87 -9.85
N HIS A 265 20.28 11.67 -10.37
CA HIS A 265 21.55 10.97 -10.18
C HIS A 265 22.75 11.78 -10.69
N ALA A 266 22.64 12.33 -11.90
CA ALA A 266 23.69 13.18 -12.49
C ALA A 266 23.98 14.45 -11.66
N LEU A 267 22.97 14.94 -10.94
CA LEU A 267 23.10 16.12 -10.07
C LEU A 267 23.46 15.76 -8.60
N GLY A 268 23.60 14.49 -8.24
CA GLY A 268 23.83 14.03 -6.87
C GLY A 268 22.62 14.23 -5.95
N LEU A 269 21.41 14.24 -6.51
CA LEU A 269 20.13 14.43 -5.81
C LEU A 269 19.29 13.14 -5.79
N ASP A 270 19.91 11.97 -5.62
CA ASP A 270 19.22 10.70 -5.58
C ASP A 270 18.04 10.71 -4.59
N LYS A 271 16.93 10.07 -4.96
CA LYS A 271 15.72 9.99 -4.11
C LYS A 271 16.02 9.44 -2.71
N VAL A 272 16.97 8.52 -2.58
CA VAL A 272 17.41 7.97 -1.28
C VAL A 272 17.94 9.08 -0.36
N THR A 273 18.61 10.09 -0.90
CA THR A 273 19.15 11.23 -0.13
C THR A 273 18.04 12.18 0.32
N VAL A 274 16.96 12.29 -0.43
CA VAL A 274 15.85 13.23 -0.19
C VAL A 274 14.86 12.71 0.87
N TYR A 275 14.77 11.40 1.08
CA TYR A 275 13.82 10.79 2.03
C TYR A 275 14.37 10.60 3.46
N THR A 276 15.61 10.97 3.75
CA THR A 276 16.14 10.97 5.12
C THR A 276 15.64 12.21 5.89
N GLU A 277 15.40 12.10 7.18
CA GLU A 277 14.83 13.18 8.04
C GLU A 277 15.58 14.52 7.98
N HIS A 278 16.82 14.54 7.48
CA HIS A 278 17.71 15.71 7.42
C HIS A 278 18.14 16.03 5.98
N ALA A 279 17.59 15.38 4.97
CA ALA A 279 18.07 15.50 3.58
C ALA A 279 17.85 16.89 2.96
N GLY A 280 16.85 17.64 3.43
CA GLY A 280 16.60 18.99 2.91
C GLY A 280 17.62 20.04 3.35
N GLU A 281 18.37 19.79 4.43
CA GLU A 281 19.28 20.79 5.02
C GLU A 281 20.65 20.88 4.32
N HIS A 282 21.00 19.90 3.47
CA HIS A 282 22.33 19.79 2.86
C HIS A 282 22.35 19.61 1.34
N LEU A 283 21.20 19.77 0.66
CA LEU A 283 21.18 19.69 -0.80
C LEU A 283 21.89 20.90 -1.42
N ASP A 284 22.74 20.64 -2.44
CA ASP A 284 23.38 21.73 -3.20
C ASP A 284 22.30 22.59 -3.89
N PRO A 285 22.16 23.88 -3.50
CA PRO A 285 21.14 24.76 -4.09
C PRO A 285 21.28 24.91 -5.60
N VAL A 286 22.50 24.76 -6.15
CA VAL A 286 22.75 24.83 -7.58
C VAL A 286 22.21 23.58 -8.28
N ALA A 287 22.41 22.41 -7.68
CA ALA A 287 21.86 21.15 -8.20
C ALA A 287 20.31 21.16 -8.16
N VAL A 288 19.72 21.64 -7.04
CA VAL A 288 18.27 21.80 -6.92
C VAL A 288 17.70 22.74 -7.98
N ALA A 289 18.35 23.90 -8.20
CA ALA A 289 17.92 24.85 -9.23
C ALA A 289 17.98 24.27 -10.63
N LYS A 290 19.01 23.45 -10.95
CA LYS A 290 19.12 22.74 -12.23
C LYS A 290 18.01 21.73 -12.41
N LEU A 291 17.72 20.92 -11.39
CA LEU A 291 16.62 19.96 -11.43
C LEU A 291 15.28 20.67 -11.66
N THR A 292 15.03 21.78 -10.95
CA THR A 292 13.82 22.58 -11.13
C THR A 292 13.69 23.13 -12.55
N ALA A 293 14.81 23.57 -13.15
CA ALA A 293 14.83 24.02 -14.54
C ALA A 293 14.52 22.87 -15.51
N TRP A 294 15.13 21.69 -15.28
CA TRP A 294 14.85 20.50 -16.08
C TRP A 294 13.37 20.09 -16.00
N GLN A 295 12.78 20.08 -14.81
CA GLN A 295 11.33 19.78 -14.60
C GLN A 295 10.43 20.78 -15.31
N ALA A 296 10.81 22.07 -15.35
CA ALA A 296 10.05 23.10 -16.07
C ALA A 296 10.10 22.90 -17.61
N GLU A 297 11.22 22.41 -18.13
CA GLU A 297 11.40 22.12 -19.56
C GLU A 297 10.80 20.75 -19.96
N ASN A 298 10.66 19.83 -19.00
CA ASN A 298 10.13 18.48 -19.16
C ASN A 298 8.95 18.26 -18.20
N PRO A 299 7.76 18.85 -18.46
CA PRO A 299 6.61 18.70 -17.58
C PRO A 299 6.17 17.23 -17.50
N ALA A 300 5.90 16.74 -16.30
CA ALA A 300 5.47 15.36 -16.07
C ALA A 300 4.13 15.08 -16.76
N PRO A 301 4.00 13.96 -17.49
CA PRO A 301 2.73 13.50 -18.02
C PRO A 301 1.81 13.12 -16.86
N ARG A 302 0.51 13.04 -17.12
CA ARG A 302 -0.47 12.71 -16.08
C ARG A 302 -1.18 11.41 -16.41
N ALA A 303 -1.11 10.46 -15.51
CA ALA A 303 -1.92 9.27 -15.57
C ALA A 303 -3.42 9.60 -15.40
N THR A 304 -4.28 8.66 -15.76
CA THR A 304 -5.75 8.83 -15.76
C THR A 304 -6.42 7.66 -15.01
N LEU A 305 -7.64 7.91 -14.54
CA LEU A 305 -8.53 6.90 -13.98
C LEU A 305 -8.71 5.70 -14.94
N GLN A 306 -8.81 5.96 -16.24
CA GLN A 306 -8.97 4.92 -17.26
C GLN A 306 -7.79 3.96 -17.31
N GLN A 307 -6.56 4.47 -17.16
CA GLN A 307 -5.36 3.62 -17.10
C GLN A 307 -5.35 2.76 -15.83
N VAL A 308 -5.79 3.29 -14.68
CA VAL A 308 -5.98 2.47 -13.48
C VAL A 308 -7.03 1.37 -13.71
N ALA A 309 -8.16 1.71 -14.37
CA ALA A 309 -9.17 0.73 -14.74
C ALA A 309 -8.64 -0.34 -15.70
N ASP A 310 -7.73 0.01 -16.62
CA ASP A 310 -7.06 -0.96 -17.52
C ASP A 310 -6.23 -1.97 -16.71
N HIS A 311 -5.50 -1.51 -15.67
CA HIS A 311 -4.75 -2.41 -14.78
C HIS A 311 -5.66 -3.33 -13.97
N VAL A 312 -6.81 -2.83 -13.50
CA VAL A 312 -7.82 -3.65 -12.81
C VAL A 312 -8.36 -4.74 -13.74
N GLU A 313 -8.65 -4.42 -15.01
CA GLU A 313 -9.12 -5.38 -16.02
C GLU A 313 -8.05 -6.40 -16.36
N HIS A 314 -6.79 -5.98 -16.59
CA HIS A 314 -5.71 -6.90 -16.87
C HIS A 314 -5.48 -7.89 -15.71
N ALA A 315 -5.43 -7.41 -14.48
CA ALA A 315 -5.31 -8.26 -13.31
C ALA A 315 -6.49 -9.25 -13.19
N ARG A 316 -7.72 -8.81 -13.50
CA ARG A 316 -8.90 -9.67 -13.58
C ARG A 316 -8.74 -10.76 -14.64
N GLU A 317 -8.23 -10.43 -15.83
CA GLU A 317 -8.03 -11.38 -16.91
C GLU A 317 -6.98 -12.42 -16.58
N VAL A 318 -5.88 -12.03 -15.93
CA VAL A 318 -4.73 -12.91 -15.67
C VAL A 318 -4.88 -13.71 -14.37
N ALA A 319 -5.26 -13.05 -13.27
CA ALA A 319 -5.38 -13.68 -11.95
C ALA A 319 -6.81 -14.14 -11.64
N GLY A 320 -7.82 -13.54 -12.26
CA GLY A 320 -9.22 -13.79 -11.96
C GLY A 320 -9.83 -12.79 -10.98
N VAL A 321 -11.15 -12.61 -11.07
CA VAL A 321 -11.91 -11.60 -10.31
C VAL A 321 -11.80 -11.74 -8.79
N LEU A 322 -11.52 -12.92 -8.27
CA LEU A 322 -11.38 -13.19 -6.84
C LEU A 322 -10.00 -12.81 -6.27
N HIS A 323 -9.07 -12.37 -7.12
CA HIS A 323 -7.67 -12.12 -6.76
C HIS A 323 -7.23 -10.67 -6.95
N ILE A 324 -8.19 -9.74 -7.00
CA ILE A 324 -7.95 -8.31 -7.19
C ILE A 324 -8.60 -7.47 -6.09
N GLY A 325 -7.99 -6.33 -5.80
CA GLY A 325 -8.46 -5.34 -4.83
C GLY A 325 -7.97 -3.94 -5.21
N LEU A 326 -8.11 -2.97 -4.31
CA LEU A 326 -7.69 -1.59 -4.48
C LEU A 326 -6.74 -1.19 -3.36
N GLY A 327 -5.60 -0.58 -3.71
CA GLY A 327 -4.60 -0.10 -2.75
C GLY A 327 -4.03 1.23 -3.24
N GLY A 328 -4.74 2.33 -2.95
CA GLY A 328 -4.59 3.61 -3.64
C GLY A 328 -3.26 4.32 -3.47
N ASP A 329 -2.49 4.01 -2.42
CA ASP A 329 -1.23 4.65 -2.06
C ASP A 329 -1.39 6.17 -1.79
N PHE A 330 -2.56 6.55 -1.28
CA PHE A 330 -2.85 7.93 -0.93
C PHE A 330 -1.95 8.41 0.21
N ASP A 331 -1.50 9.65 0.13
CA ASP A 331 -0.52 10.29 1.02
C ASP A 331 0.91 9.71 0.94
N GLY A 332 1.15 8.63 0.16
CA GLY A 332 2.49 8.07 -0.11
C GLY A 332 3.18 8.74 -1.30
N VAL A 333 2.42 9.33 -2.21
CA VAL A 333 2.92 10.00 -3.43
C VAL A 333 2.44 11.44 -3.52
N SER A 334 3.13 12.28 -4.32
CA SER A 334 2.76 13.69 -4.50
C SER A 334 1.70 13.89 -5.58
N ASP A 335 1.74 13.08 -6.63
CA ASP A 335 0.86 13.17 -7.79
C ASP A 335 -0.01 11.92 -7.91
N LEU A 336 -1.22 12.12 -8.40
CA LEU A 336 -2.22 11.06 -8.57
C LEU A 336 -2.91 11.19 -9.93
N PRO A 337 -3.50 10.09 -10.46
CA PRO A 337 -4.16 10.10 -11.76
C PRO A 337 -5.33 11.10 -11.80
N ILE A 338 -5.53 11.71 -12.96
CA ILE A 338 -6.72 12.55 -13.21
C ILE A 338 -7.97 11.69 -13.00
N GLY A 339 -8.86 12.13 -12.11
CA GLY A 339 -10.07 11.40 -11.69
C GLY A 339 -9.90 10.59 -10.42
N LEU A 340 -8.66 10.44 -9.89
CA LEU A 340 -8.34 9.69 -8.67
C LEU A 340 -7.43 10.50 -7.72
N GLN A 341 -7.70 11.80 -7.55
CA GLN A 341 -6.81 12.73 -6.85
C GLN A 341 -6.80 12.60 -5.32
N ASP A 342 -7.78 11.92 -4.73
CA ASP A 342 -7.87 11.69 -3.29
C ASP A 342 -8.84 10.55 -2.95
N VAL A 343 -8.93 10.19 -1.68
CA VAL A 343 -9.76 9.07 -1.20
C VAL A 343 -11.26 9.22 -1.48
N SER A 344 -11.76 10.38 -1.87
CA SER A 344 -13.18 10.58 -2.25
C SER A 344 -13.54 10.02 -3.62
N THR A 345 -12.56 9.63 -4.42
CA THR A 345 -12.72 9.36 -5.84
C THR A 345 -12.96 7.88 -6.20
N TYR A 346 -12.93 6.96 -5.24
CA TYR A 346 -13.25 5.54 -5.46
C TYR A 346 -14.57 5.31 -6.22
N PRO A 347 -15.67 6.05 -5.94
CA PRO A 347 -16.91 5.88 -6.69
C PRO A 347 -16.78 6.14 -8.20
N ALA A 348 -15.85 7.02 -8.61
CA ALA A 348 -15.60 7.30 -10.02
C ALA A 348 -14.96 6.10 -10.72
N LEU A 349 -13.97 5.43 -10.09
CA LEU A 349 -13.36 4.22 -10.63
C LEU A 349 -14.38 3.08 -10.75
N LEU A 350 -15.24 2.89 -9.75
CA LEU A 350 -16.27 1.85 -9.80
C LEU A 350 -17.32 2.14 -10.87
N SER A 351 -17.62 3.42 -11.11
CA SER A 351 -18.52 3.81 -12.21
C SER A 351 -17.90 3.49 -13.58
N GLU A 352 -16.63 3.76 -13.77
CA GLU A 352 -15.87 3.39 -14.98
C GLU A 352 -15.90 1.89 -15.23
N LEU A 353 -15.56 1.09 -14.20
CA LEU A 353 -15.57 -0.37 -14.32
C LEU A 353 -16.97 -0.92 -14.64
N ALA A 354 -18.01 -0.36 -14.03
CA ALA A 354 -19.39 -0.74 -14.34
C ALA A 354 -19.79 -0.37 -15.78
N ASP A 355 -19.33 0.76 -16.31
CA ASP A 355 -19.54 1.17 -17.70
C ASP A 355 -18.77 0.27 -18.68
N ARG A 356 -17.68 -0.36 -18.23
CA ARG A 356 -16.95 -1.42 -18.92
C ARG A 356 -17.61 -2.81 -18.79
N GLY A 357 -18.73 -2.91 -18.11
CA GLY A 357 -19.55 -4.13 -18.04
C GLY A 357 -19.33 -5.00 -16.78
N TRP A 358 -18.67 -4.48 -15.75
CA TRP A 358 -18.54 -5.19 -14.48
C TRP A 358 -19.91 -5.35 -13.79
N SER A 359 -20.18 -6.54 -13.31
CA SER A 359 -21.38 -6.82 -12.50
C SER A 359 -21.22 -6.29 -11.06
N ASP A 360 -22.33 -6.11 -10.36
CA ASP A 360 -22.31 -5.71 -8.94
C ASP A 360 -21.52 -6.71 -8.09
N ALA A 361 -21.64 -8.00 -8.35
CA ALA A 361 -20.92 -9.03 -7.61
C ALA A 361 -19.40 -8.96 -7.81
N GLU A 362 -18.92 -8.63 -9.01
CA GLU A 362 -17.51 -8.42 -9.30
C GLU A 362 -16.99 -7.16 -8.62
N LEU A 363 -17.77 -6.08 -8.63
CA LEU A 363 -17.42 -4.84 -7.94
C LEU A 363 -17.42 -5.00 -6.41
N GLU A 364 -18.36 -5.77 -5.83
CA GLU A 364 -18.38 -6.10 -4.39
C GLU A 364 -17.16 -6.96 -4.00
N ALA A 365 -16.75 -7.87 -4.86
CA ALA A 365 -15.52 -8.65 -4.68
C ALA A 365 -14.28 -7.74 -4.68
N LEU A 366 -14.16 -6.84 -5.66
CA LEU A 366 -13.06 -5.89 -5.82
C LEU A 366 -12.96 -4.91 -4.63
N THR A 367 -14.08 -4.35 -4.18
CA THR A 367 -14.08 -3.30 -3.15
C THR A 367 -13.63 -3.81 -1.79
N SER A 368 -14.13 -4.98 -1.35
CA SER A 368 -13.80 -5.50 -0.02
C SER A 368 -13.86 -7.02 0.10
N GLY A 369 -14.66 -7.70 -0.74
CA GLY A 369 -14.90 -9.14 -0.59
C GLY A 369 -13.63 -9.97 -0.64
N ASN A 370 -12.76 -9.71 -1.62
CA ASN A 370 -11.54 -10.46 -1.83
C ASN A 370 -10.51 -10.30 -0.70
N ILE A 371 -10.22 -9.06 -0.30
CA ILE A 371 -9.25 -8.82 0.79
C ILE A 371 -9.78 -9.31 2.14
N LEU A 372 -11.10 -9.24 2.40
CA LEU A 372 -11.70 -9.80 3.60
C LEU A 372 -11.60 -11.34 3.63
N ARG A 373 -11.70 -12.02 2.48
CA ARG A 373 -11.44 -13.45 2.36
C ARG A 373 -9.99 -13.76 2.69
N VAL A 374 -9.05 -13.07 2.03
CA VAL A 374 -7.60 -13.29 2.21
C VAL A 374 -7.17 -13.05 3.65
N LEU A 375 -7.71 -12.02 4.30
CA LEU A 375 -7.43 -11.76 5.73
C LEU A 375 -7.95 -12.91 6.61
N GLN A 376 -9.16 -13.42 6.33
CA GLN A 376 -9.73 -14.56 7.06
C GLN A 376 -8.91 -15.84 6.84
N ASP A 377 -8.54 -16.14 5.59
CA ASP A 377 -7.80 -17.35 5.25
C ASP A 377 -6.41 -17.35 5.90
N ALA A 378 -5.77 -16.18 6.03
CA ALA A 378 -4.50 -16.04 6.76
C ALA A 378 -4.65 -16.27 8.28
N GLU A 379 -5.78 -15.84 8.85
CA GLU A 379 -6.11 -16.12 10.26
C GLU A 379 -6.40 -17.61 10.49
N ASP A 380 -7.06 -18.27 9.55
CA ASP A 380 -7.43 -19.69 9.65
C ASP A 380 -6.20 -20.63 9.59
N VAL A 381 -5.10 -20.19 8.95
CA VAL A 381 -3.80 -20.89 8.92
C VAL A 381 -3.00 -20.67 10.22
N ALA A 382 -3.32 -19.64 10.98
CA ALA A 382 -2.54 -19.26 12.16
C ALA A 382 -2.61 -20.27 13.30
N ASP A 383 -1.54 -20.30 14.10
CA ASP A 383 -1.52 -21.07 15.36
C ASP A 383 -2.55 -20.51 16.34
N PRO A 384 -3.58 -21.28 16.73
CA PRO A 384 -4.61 -20.84 17.66
C PRO A 384 -4.07 -20.37 19.02
N GLY A 385 -2.88 -20.81 19.40
CA GLY A 385 -2.23 -20.44 20.65
C GLY A 385 -1.47 -19.12 20.61
N PHE A 386 -1.33 -18.49 19.46
CA PHE A 386 -0.53 -17.26 19.36
C PHE A 386 -1.18 -16.04 20.02
N GLY A 387 -2.50 -15.97 20.06
CA GLY A 387 -3.26 -14.83 20.62
C GLY A 387 -3.77 -15.07 22.03
N ALA A 388 -3.50 -16.25 22.62
CA ALA A 388 -3.98 -16.65 23.94
C ALA A 388 -3.10 -16.13 25.10
#